data_71a9ea812ef0ad5291dd47bab537e9f6
#
_entry.id   71a9ea812ef0ad5291dd47bab537e9f6
#
_cell.length_a   1.000
_cell.length_b   1.000
_cell.length_c   1.000
_cell.angle_alpha   90.00
_cell.angle_beta   90.00
_cell.angle_gamma   90.00
#
_symmetry.space_group_name_H-M   'P 1'
#
loop_
_entity.id
_entity.type
_entity.pdbx_description
1 polymer ?
#
loop_
_entity_poly.entity_id
_entity_poly.type
_entity_poly.pdbx_seq_one_letter_code
_entity_poly.pdbx_strand_id
1 'polypeptide(L)'
;SIDVVRAFSRDAVFGPVSLETHKGVVCHMKADLTTDSHDPAPLPARALVFPRYSAGDGQYLRPRPRSESFIIAAYHSFNYSLMGEAGFHAMRHLVSSVPCYDLVYRDLDWAVQDMEKVLA
;
A
#
# COMPACT_ATOMS: atom_id res chain seq x y z
N SER A 1 -0.05 9.49 10.51
CA SER A 1 -0.45 9.55 11.92
C SER A 1 -1.94 9.32 12.07
N ILE A 2 -2.43 8.98 13.25
CA ILE A 2 -3.86 8.77 13.52
C ILE A 2 -4.66 10.02 13.17
N ASP A 3 -4.14 11.19 13.47
CA ASP A 3 -4.83 12.47 13.23
C ASP A 3 -5.00 12.76 11.74
N VAL A 4 -4.02 12.39 10.91
CA VAL A 4 -4.13 12.52 9.44
C VAL A 4 -5.23 11.60 8.91
N VAL A 5 -5.28 10.35 9.38
CA VAL A 5 -6.34 9.42 8.95
C VAL A 5 -7.72 9.89 9.43
N ARG A 6 -7.84 10.40 10.64
CA ARG A 6 -9.11 10.95 11.16
C ARG A 6 -9.57 12.19 10.41
N ALA A 7 -8.63 13.03 9.96
CA ALA A 7 -8.96 14.19 9.13
C ALA A 7 -9.49 13.76 7.76
N PHE A 8 -8.93 12.69 7.20
CA PHE A 8 -9.33 12.14 5.91
C PHE A 8 -10.62 11.28 6.00
N SER A 9 -10.72 10.44 7.04
CA SER A 9 -11.90 9.57 7.26
C SER A 9 -12.39 9.74 8.71
N ARG A 10 -13.47 10.50 8.86
CA ARG A 10 -14.06 10.80 10.19
C ARG A 10 -14.61 9.57 10.90
N ASP A 11 -15.05 8.58 10.13
CA ASP A 11 -15.65 7.34 10.62
C ASP A 11 -14.62 6.22 10.87
N ALA A 12 -13.33 6.52 10.69
CA ALA A 12 -12.27 5.54 10.93
C ALA A 12 -12.24 5.08 12.39
N VAL A 13 -12.39 3.78 12.60
CA VAL A 13 -12.36 3.13 13.92
C VAL A 13 -10.97 2.59 14.20
N PHE A 14 -10.38 3.01 15.31
CA PHE A 14 -9.05 2.60 15.74
C PHE A 14 -9.14 1.68 16.96
N GLY A 15 -8.27 0.67 16.99
CA GLY A 15 -8.05 -0.17 18.15
C GLY A 15 -7.18 0.52 19.21
N PRO A 16 -6.80 -0.21 20.26
CA PRO A 16 -5.93 0.32 21.31
C PRO A 16 -4.57 0.75 20.74
N VAL A 17 -4.03 1.81 21.32
CA VAL A 17 -2.71 2.35 20.94
C VAL A 17 -1.62 1.59 21.67
N SER A 18 -0.62 1.09 20.94
CA SER A 18 0.60 0.50 21.49
C SER A 18 1.74 1.52 21.43
N LEU A 19 2.27 1.91 22.58
CA LEU A 19 3.22 3.03 22.70
C LEU A 19 4.68 2.62 22.45
N GLU A 20 5.07 1.44 22.88
CA GLU A 20 6.47 1.00 22.89
C GLU A 20 6.74 -0.09 21.86
N THR A 21 6.59 0.23 20.56
CA THR A 21 6.96 -0.70 19.50
C THR A 21 8.24 -0.24 18.80
N HIS A 22 8.93 -1.16 18.11
CA HIS A 22 10.10 -0.80 17.29
C HIS A 22 9.77 0.18 16.14
N LYS A 23 8.47 0.35 15.84
CA LYS A 23 7.97 1.33 14.86
C LYS A 23 7.45 2.63 15.51
N GLY A 24 7.65 2.80 16.82
CA GLY A 24 7.09 3.90 17.60
C GLY A 24 5.65 3.62 18.05
N VAL A 25 4.84 4.66 18.08
CA VAL A 25 3.43 4.57 18.50
C VAL A 25 2.60 4.05 17.31
N VAL A 26 1.93 2.92 17.51
CA VAL A 26 1.10 2.27 16.48
C VAL A 26 -0.29 1.92 17.01
N CYS A 27 -1.27 1.86 16.14
CA CYS A 27 -2.58 1.27 16.40
C CYS A 27 -3.09 0.57 15.13
N HIS A 28 -3.98 -0.37 15.31
CA HIS A 28 -4.72 -0.98 14.21
C HIS A 28 -5.91 -0.10 13.84
N MET A 29 -6.17 0.04 12.56
CA MET A 29 -7.40 0.63 12.05
C MET A 29 -8.31 -0.49 11.56
N LYS A 30 -9.59 -0.44 11.95
CA LYS A 30 -10.59 -1.39 11.45
C LYS A 30 -10.80 -1.13 9.96
N ALA A 31 -10.66 -2.17 9.15
CA ALA A 31 -11.07 -2.08 7.75
C ALA A 31 -12.59 -1.93 7.68
N ASP A 32 -13.06 -1.05 6.80
CA ASP A 32 -14.48 -0.96 6.49
C ASP A 32 -14.84 -2.12 5.55
N LEU A 33 -15.46 -3.14 6.12
CA LEU A 33 -15.91 -4.33 5.40
C LEU A 33 -17.41 -4.20 5.04
N THR A 34 -17.85 -3.02 4.63
CA THR A 34 -19.26 -2.76 4.27
C THR A 34 -19.75 -3.48 3.03
N THR A 35 -18.92 -4.26 2.36
CA THR A 35 -19.38 -5.19 1.35
C THR A 35 -19.97 -6.42 2.02
N ASP A 36 -21.27 -6.59 1.87
CA ASP A 36 -22.13 -7.70 2.36
C ASP A 36 -21.74 -9.10 1.83
N SER A 37 -20.54 -9.32 1.34
CA SER A 37 -20.10 -10.63 0.87
C SER A 37 -19.38 -11.37 2.00
N HIS A 38 -20.06 -12.36 2.57
CA HIS A 38 -19.49 -13.30 3.54
C HIS A 38 -18.34 -14.14 2.96
N ASP A 39 -18.13 -14.08 1.65
CA ASP A 39 -17.05 -14.73 0.93
C ASP A 39 -16.70 -13.88 -0.32
N PRO A 40 -15.94 -12.80 -0.16
CA PRO A 40 -15.58 -11.97 -1.30
C PRO A 40 -14.70 -12.77 -2.26
N ALA A 41 -15.15 -12.90 -3.49
CA ALA A 41 -14.33 -13.49 -4.55
C ALA A 41 -12.96 -12.80 -4.60
N PRO A 42 -11.85 -13.55 -4.80
CA PRO A 42 -10.52 -12.95 -4.91
C PRO A 42 -10.50 -11.87 -5.99
N LEU A 43 -10.06 -10.68 -5.64
CA LEU A 43 -9.89 -9.58 -6.58
C LEU A 43 -8.50 -9.64 -7.21
N PRO A 44 -8.39 -9.46 -8.54
CA PRO A 44 -7.09 -9.37 -9.18
C PRO A 44 -6.38 -8.07 -8.77
N ALA A 45 -5.07 -8.13 -8.59
CA ALA A 45 -4.26 -6.92 -8.43
C ALA A 45 -4.35 -6.08 -9.71
N ARG A 46 -4.49 -4.77 -9.57
CA ARG A 46 -4.61 -3.81 -10.69
C ARG A 46 -3.35 -2.97 -10.88
N ALA A 47 -2.64 -2.68 -9.80
CA ALA A 47 -1.39 -1.94 -9.80
C ALA A 47 -0.57 -2.29 -8.57
N LEU A 48 0.75 -2.07 -8.64
CA LEU A 48 1.66 -2.09 -7.51
C LEU A 48 2.20 -0.69 -7.31
N VAL A 49 1.86 -0.08 -6.18
CA VAL A 49 2.22 1.31 -5.88
C VAL A 49 3.14 1.37 -4.67
N PHE A 50 4.22 2.13 -4.77
CA PHE A 50 5.20 2.36 -3.71
C PHE A 50 5.03 3.79 -3.17
N PRO A 51 4.21 3.98 -2.13
CA PRO A 51 3.93 5.30 -1.59
C PRO A 51 5.06 5.78 -0.68
N ARG A 52 5.42 7.07 -0.81
CA ARG A 52 6.34 7.77 0.08
C ARG A 52 5.82 9.17 0.39
N TYR A 53 5.60 9.45 1.66
CA TYR A 53 5.32 10.81 2.09
C TYR A 53 6.60 11.65 2.06
N SER A 54 6.51 12.89 1.55
CA SER A 54 7.60 13.86 1.57
C SER A 54 7.06 15.28 1.68
N ALA A 55 7.45 15.99 2.74
CA ALA A 55 7.02 17.37 2.97
C ALA A 55 7.70 18.38 2.03
N GLY A 56 8.89 18.06 1.52
CA GLY A 56 9.73 18.99 0.74
C GLY A 56 9.81 18.70 -0.75
N ASP A 57 9.59 17.46 -1.17
CA ASP A 57 9.65 17.08 -2.58
C ASP A 57 8.34 17.41 -3.30
N GLY A 58 8.42 17.57 -4.62
CA GLY A 58 7.23 17.66 -5.47
C GLY A 58 6.41 16.37 -5.42
N GLN A 59 5.08 16.50 -5.56
CA GLN A 59 4.18 15.36 -5.67
C GLN A 59 4.25 14.77 -7.07
N TYR A 60 4.30 13.46 -7.18
CA TYR A 60 4.23 12.75 -8.46
C TYR A 60 3.77 11.31 -8.30
N LEU A 61 3.11 10.82 -9.33
CA LEU A 61 2.85 9.40 -9.59
C LEU A 61 3.49 9.07 -10.94
N ARG A 62 4.49 8.21 -10.96
CA ARG A 62 5.22 7.88 -12.20
C ARG A 62 5.45 6.37 -12.32
N PRO A 63 5.50 5.85 -13.55
CA PRO A 63 5.86 4.46 -13.78
C PRO A 63 7.21 4.11 -13.16
N ARG A 64 7.29 2.92 -12.59
CA ARG A 64 8.51 2.37 -12.01
C ARG A 64 8.97 1.13 -12.79
N PRO A 65 10.29 0.96 -13.07
CA PRO A 65 10.81 -0.24 -13.71
C PRO A 65 10.46 -1.51 -12.93
N ARG A 66 10.05 -2.56 -13.64
CA ARG A 66 9.64 -3.83 -13.02
C ARG A 66 10.77 -4.51 -12.22
N SER A 67 12.01 -4.41 -12.70
CA SER A 67 13.17 -4.96 -12.00
C SER A 67 13.37 -4.34 -10.62
N GLU A 68 13.29 -3.02 -10.53
CA GLU A 68 13.39 -2.31 -9.27
C GLU A 68 12.18 -2.57 -8.37
N SER A 69 10.98 -2.64 -8.95
CA SER A 69 9.74 -2.97 -8.25
C SER A 69 9.79 -4.35 -7.61
N PHE A 70 10.36 -5.34 -8.34
CA PHE A 70 10.56 -6.69 -7.79
C PHE A 70 11.44 -6.67 -6.54
N ILE A 71 12.57 -5.99 -6.60
CA ILE A 71 13.52 -5.93 -5.46
C ILE A 71 12.87 -5.31 -4.23
N ILE A 72 12.18 -4.18 -4.40
CA ILE A 72 11.53 -3.50 -3.27
C ILE A 72 10.36 -4.31 -2.73
N ALA A 73 9.52 -4.87 -3.59
CA ALA A 73 8.40 -5.70 -3.17
C ALA A 73 8.87 -6.94 -2.41
N ALA A 74 9.92 -7.61 -2.89
CA ALA A 74 10.53 -8.75 -2.20
C ALA A 74 11.09 -8.35 -0.82
N TYR A 75 11.78 -7.21 -0.74
CA TYR A 75 12.33 -6.68 0.51
C TYR A 75 11.23 -6.38 1.55
N HIS A 76 10.08 -5.88 1.13
CA HIS A 76 8.95 -5.58 2.02
C HIS A 76 8.01 -6.77 2.28
N SER A 77 8.27 -7.92 1.68
CA SER A 77 7.47 -9.13 1.89
C SER A 77 8.05 -9.97 3.02
N PHE A 78 7.34 -10.06 4.14
CA PHE A 78 7.80 -10.74 5.36
C PHE A 78 8.18 -12.21 5.13
N ASN A 79 7.45 -12.91 4.29
CA ASN A 79 7.61 -14.34 4.06
C ASN A 79 8.40 -14.68 2.79
N TYR A 80 8.94 -13.68 2.08
CA TYR A 80 9.57 -13.92 0.78
C TYR A 80 10.70 -14.95 0.86
N SER A 81 11.63 -14.78 1.82
CA SER A 81 12.75 -15.71 2.01
C SER A 81 12.31 -17.09 2.51
N LEU A 82 11.23 -17.16 3.29
CA LEU A 82 10.69 -18.42 3.79
C LEU A 82 9.99 -19.23 2.70
N MET A 83 9.39 -18.56 1.73
CA MET A 83 8.68 -19.19 0.61
C MET A 83 9.62 -19.69 -0.49
N GLY A 84 10.89 -19.33 -0.47
CA GLY A 84 11.88 -19.79 -1.43
C GLY A 84 11.45 -19.60 -2.88
N GLU A 85 11.54 -20.66 -3.68
CA GLU A 85 11.20 -20.65 -5.10
C GLU A 85 9.74 -20.24 -5.37
N ALA A 86 8.80 -20.71 -4.54
CA ALA A 86 7.38 -20.36 -4.67
C ALA A 86 7.17 -18.85 -4.46
N GLY A 87 7.86 -18.25 -3.48
CA GLY A 87 7.85 -16.80 -3.23
C GLY A 87 8.39 -16.00 -4.42
N PHE A 88 9.49 -16.47 -5.01
CA PHE A 88 10.07 -15.87 -6.21
C PHE A 88 9.08 -15.89 -7.38
N HIS A 89 8.48 -17.03 -7.67
CA HIS A 89 7.53 -17.16 -8.78
C HIS A 89 6.26 -16.31 -8.56
N ALA A 90 5.71 -16.28 -7.35
CA ALA A 90 4.55 -15.45 -7.02
C ALA A 90 4.86 -13.95 -7.19
N MET A 91 6.01 -13.49 -6.68
CA MET A 91 6.44 -12.10 -6.80
C MET A 91 6.71 -11.73 -8.26
N ARG A 92 7.40 -12.60 -9.01
CA ARG A 92 7.65 -12.38 -10.43
C ARG A 92 6.34 -12.27 -11.20
N HIS A 93 5.38 -13.15 -10.91
CA HIS A 93 4.07 -13.10 -11.56
C HIS A 93 3.35 -11.78 -11.26
N LEU A 94 3.28 -11.38 -10.00
CA LEU A 94 2.65 -10.12 -9.59
C LEU A 94 3.27 -8.92 -10.32
N VAL A 95 4.58 -8.74 -10.23
CA VAL A 95 5.28 -7.59 -10.83
C VAL A 95 5.20 -7.59 -12.36
N SER A 96 5.07 -8.77 -13.00
CA SER A 96 4.94 -8.88 -14.46
C SER A 96 3.52 -8.62 -14.95
N SER A 97 2.50 -8.89 -14.14
CA SER A 97 1.09 -8.83 -14.55
C SER A 97 0.45 -7.46 -14.33
N VAL A 98 1.02 -6.59 -13.50
CA VAL A 98 0.46 -5.28 -13.22
C VAL A 98 1.45 -4.15 -13.47
N PRO A 99 0.99 -2.92 -13.77
CA PRO A 99 1.85 -1.75 -13.78
C PRO A 99 2.36 -1.41 -12.38
N CYS A 100 3.59 -0.88 -12.32
CA CYS A 100 4.24 -0.48 -11.08
C CYS A 100 4.47 1.03 -11.07
N TYR A 101 4.27 1.68 -9.93
CA TYR A 101 4.37 3.14 -9.79
C TYR A 101 5.10 3.55 -8.51
N ASP A 102 5.89 4.61 -8.62
CA ASP A 102 6.32 5.41 -7.49
C ASP A 102 5.28 6.49 -7.23
N LEU A 103 4.81 6.59 -5.99
CA LEU A 103 3.94 7.66 -5.52
C LEU A 103 4.68 8.47 -4.46
N VAL A 104 5.06 9.70 -4.77
CA VAL A 104 5.54 10.66 -3.78
C VAL A 104 4.46 11.69 -3.55
N TYR A 105 4.05 11.87 -2.30
CA TYR A 105 2.95 12.74 -1.96
C TYR A 105 3.22 13.54 -0.68
N ARG A 106 2.62 14.72 -0.61
CA ARG A 106 2.54 15.59 0.55
C ARG A 106 1.09 15.74 0.99
N ASP A 107 0.19 15.74 0.03
CA ASP A 107 -1.23 15.88 0.21
C ASP A 107 -1.92 14.53 -0.08
N LEU A 108 -2.76 14.07 0.85
CA LEU A 108 -3.40 12.75 0.74
C LEU A 108 -4.56 12.78 -0.27
N ASP A 109 -5.32 13.89 -0.34
CA ASP A 109 -6.43 14.01 -1.29
C ASP A 109 -5.90 13.98 -2.73
N TRP A 110 -4.79 14.70 -2.97
CA TRP A 110 -4.10 14.63 -4.26
C TRP A 110 -3.64 13.19 -4.58
N ALA A 111 -3.06 12.50 -3.61
CA ALA A 111 -2.57 11.13 -3.81
C ALA A 111 -3.70 10.17 -4.20
N VAL A 112 -4.85 10.26 -3.54
CA VAL A 112 -6.02 9.45 -3.85
C VAL A 112 -6.55 9.75 -5.26
N GLN A 113 -6.74 11.02 -5.60
CA GLN A 113 -7.23 11.44 -6.92
C GLN A 113 -6.30 11.00 -8.07
N ASP A 114 -4.98 11.06 -7.84
CA ASP A 114 -4.01 10.67 -8.88
C ASP A 114 -3.93 9.15 -9.03
N MET A 115 -4.10 8.40 -7.93
CA MET A 115 -4.23 6.94 -7.99
C MET A 115 -5.50 6.49 -8.71
N GLU A 116 -6.64 7.16 -8.51
CA GLU A 116 -7.89 6.84 -9.21
C GLU A 116 -7.74 6.92 -10.74
N LYS A 117 -6.96 7.86 -11.26
CA LYS A 117 -6.68 7.98 -12.71
C LYS A 117 -5.93 6.77 -13.28
N VAL A 118 -5.11 6.12 -12.45
CA VAL A 118 -4.32 4.96 -12.86
C VAL A 118 -5.15 3.68 -12.75
N LEU A 119 -6.14 3.64 -11.87
CA LEU A 119 -6.99 2.47 -11.62
C LEU A 119 -8.25 2.46 -12.49
N ALA A 120 -8.61 3.60 -13.05
CA ALA A 120 -9.72 3.73 -14.00
C ALA A 120 -9.42 3.03 -15.33
#